data_58f014fe042a7f5c98fe32e1443d27ef
#
_entry.id   58f014fe042a7f5c98fe32e1443d27ef
#
_cell.length_a   1.000
_cell.length_b   1.000
_cell.length_c   1.000
_cell.angle_alpha   90.00
_cell.angle_beta   90.00
_cell.angle_gamma   90.00
#
_symmetry.space_group_name_H-M   'P 1'
#
loop_
_entity.id
_entity.type
_entity.pdbx_description
1 polymer ?
#
loop_
_entity_poly.entity_id
_entity_poly.type
_entity_poly.pdbx_seq_one_letter_code
_entity_poly.pdbx_strand_id
1 'polypeptide(L)'
;MSRTTHRAGPDLAADLDALPAAEIAALRTANFARTVAAARSIEAVDARYPGLADVHTPDDLRALPILTPAALAAGSPPRSAEFVLGPPGGLVLRSSGTSGEAKTMFHSWEFKQQVDALGARGLRALLPDPPRRIANCMFPGGLNGAFLFVLGLAENLGALAFPLGSSTPVADTAAAIAAHDIDTIIAGPAYGTELITETPAEQLRSLRHFLYLGEAIGAERERLVTEALPGVSVRSIAYSTNETGPIGYQCTHQSGGTHHLHDDVMIVEVVDQETGDPVPPGTEGELLVTPLKDTGMALFRYRIGDRGRIETTPCPCGSSAQVLTLLGRAGESMTVDVWTTSADQLLAALRPFGVSDVTQCQLQVLWDFPQYTVRVLLAPSVPDAPSAEALLREAKAQWQLHTILTSRRCAEITVERAPLGSFAQNERGKVPTLYQRF
;
A
#
# COMPACT_ATOMS: atom_id res chain seq x y z
N MET A 1 27.31 8.40 -30.35
CA MET A 1 25.98 8.41 -29.71
C MET A 1 25.24 7.17 -30.18
N SER A 2 25.32 6.10 -29.40
CA SER A 2 24.60 4.85 -29.67
C SER A 2 23.12 5.10 -29.40
N ARG A 3 22.27 4.90 -30.41
CA ARG A 3 20.81 4.86 -30.22
C ARG A 3 20.53 3.70 -29.27
N THR A 4 20.10 4.02 -28.06
CA THR A 4 19.52 3.03 -27.13
C THR A 4 18.36 2.38 -27.89
N THR A 5 18.49 1.10 -28.19
CA THR A 5 17.37 0.32 -28.71
C THR A 5 16.31 0.32 -27.59
N HIS A 6 15.22 1.08 -27.81
CA HIS A 6 14.04 0.98 -26.94
C HIS A 6 13.61 -0.48 -26.91
N ARG A 7 13.75 -1.13 -25.76
CA ARG A 7 13.11 -2.41 -25.50
C ARG A 7 11.61 -2.17 -25.65
N ALA A 8 10.94 -3.03 -26.43
CA ALA A 8 9.48 -3.03 -26.44
C ALA A 8 8.99 -3.24 -24.99
N GLY A 9 8.17 -2.32 -24.49
CA GLY A 9 7.59 -2.42 -23.16
C GLY A 9 6.62 -3.61 -23.04
N PRO A 10 6.08 -3.89 -21.84
CA PRO A 10 5.04 -4.89 -21.67
C PRO A 10 3.79 -4.50 -22.47
N ASP A 11 3.11 -5.51 -23.02
CA ASP A 11 1.80 -5.32 -23.61
C ASP A 11 0.79 -5.07 -22.47
N LEU A 12 0.40 -3.81 -22.32
CA LEU A 12 -0.63 -3.41 -21.37
C LEU A 12 -2.00 -3.46 -22.06
N ALA A 13 -2.93 -4.23 -21.52
CA ALA A 13 -4.32 -4.15 -21.95
C ALA A 13 -4.90 -2.77 -21.64
N ALA A 14 -5.52 -2.12 -22.61
CA ALA A 14 -6.18 -0.83 -22.40
C ALA A 14 -7.38 -0.97 -21.43
N ASP A 15 -8.12 -2.06 -21.57
CA ASP A 15 -9.24 -2.46 -20.71
C ASP A 15 -9.09 -3.94 -20.37
N LEU A 16 -8.59 -4.23 -19.16
CA LEU A 16 -8.37 -5.59 -18.68
C LEU A 16 -9.69 -6.30 -18.38
N ASP A 17 -10.69 -5.55 -17.94
CA ASP A 17 -11.97 -6.10 -17.51
C ASP A 17 -12.81 -6.63 -18.68
N ALA A 18 -12.55 -6.15 -19.88
CA ALA A 18 -13.19 -6.63 -21.10
C ALA A 18 -12.57 -7.93 -21.67
N LEU A 19 -11.41 -8.35 -21.17
CA LEU A 19 -10.69 -9.50 -21.74
C LEU A 19 -11.13 -10.82 -21.11
N PRO A 20 -11.25 -11.89 -21.95
CA PRO A 20 -11.38 -13.25 -21.45
C PRO A 20 -10.15 -13.70 -20.66
N ALA A 21 -10.34 -14.59 -19.68
CA ALA A 21 -9.25 -15.13 -18.85
C ALA A 21 -8.08 -15.69 -19.67
N ALA A 22 -8.35 -16.33 -20.79
CA ALA A 22 -7.32 -16.90 -21.68
C ALA A 22 -6.41 -15.82 -22.30
N GLU A 23 -6.98 -14.66 -22.67
CA GLU A 23 -6.21 -13.54 -23.22
C GLU A 23 -5.36 -12.87 -22.15
N ILE A 24 -5.92 -12.67 -20.94
CA ILE A 24 -5.16 -12.16 -19.79
C ILE A 24 -3.97 -13.10 -19.49
N ALA A 25 -4.20 -14.43 -19.48
CA ALA A 25 -3.14 -15.42 -19.25
C ALA A 25 -2.07 -15.38 -20.35
N ALA A 26 -2.46 -15.18 -21.60
CA ALA A 26 -1.51 -15.06 -22.73
C ALA A 26 -0.64 -13.81 -22.61
N LEU A 27 -1.23 -12.65 -22.29
CA LEU A 27 -0.50 -11.40 -22.01
C LEU A 27 0.48 -11.56 -20.84
N ARG A 28 0.02 -12.14 -19.74
CA ARG A 28 0.86 -12.43 -18.56
C ARG A 28 2.05 -13.31 -18.93
N THR A 29 1.83 -14.39 -19.70
CA THR A 29 2.89 -15.31 -20.13
C THR A 29 3.90 -14.60 -21.02
N ALA A 30 3.46 -13.79 -21.97
CA ALA A 30 4.34 -13.01 -22.85
C ALA A 30 5.19 -12.00 -22.07
N ASN A 31 4.56 -11.23 -21.16
CA ASN A 31 5.24 -10.26 -20.31
C ASN A 31 6.22 -10.95 -19.33
N PHE A 32 5.85 -12.12 -18.83
CA PHE A 32 6.73 -12.94 -17.98
C PHE A 32 7.98 -13.37 -18.72
N ALA A 33 7.83 -13.96 -19.91
CA ALA A 33 8.98 -14.41 -20.73
C ALA A 33 9.94 -13.25 -21.04
N ARG A 34 9.40 -12.06 -21.34
CA ARG A 34 10.17 -10.83 -21.58
C ARG A 34 10.95 -10.43 -20.31
N THR A 35 10.30 -10.43 -19.13
CA THR A 35 10.92 -10.05 -17.86
C THR A 35 12.05 -11.02 -17.48
N VAL A 36 11.83 -12.32 -17.60
CA VAL A 36 12.85 -13.35 -17.34
C VAL A 36 14.03 -13.22 -18.31
N ALA A 37 13.77 -13.01 -19.61
CA ALA A 37 14.84 -12.81 -20.59
C ALA A 37 15.68 -11.55 -20.28
N ALA A 38 15.04 -10.48 -19.83
CA ALA A 38 15.71 -9.27 -19.38
C ALA A 38 16.64 -9.53 -18.18
N ALA A 39 16.15 -10.24 -17.18
CA ALA A 39 16.92 -10.59 -15.99
C ALA A 39 18.13 -11.48 -16.32
N ARG A 40 17.93 -12.53 -17.12
CA ARG A 40 19.01 -13.44 -17.57
C ARG A 40 20.12 -12.73 -18.36
N SER A 41 19.81 -11.64 -19.02
CA SER A 41 20.82 -10.89 -19.81
C SER A 41 21.82 -10.11 -18.96
N ILE A 42 21.64 -10.04 -17.65
CA ILE A 42 22.48 -9.30 -16.71
C ILE A 42 23.10 -10.28 -15.72
N GLU A 43 24.41 -10.50 -15.84
CA GLU A 43 25.15 -11.49 -15.04
C GLU A 43 24.92 -11.34 -13.52
N ALA A 44 24.94 -10.11 -13.00
CA ALA A 44 24.72 -9.87 -11.57
C ALA A 44 23.31 -10.28 -11.11
N VAL A 45 22.28 -10.08 -11.96
CA VAL A 45 20.91 -10.47 -11.67
C VAL A 45 20.74 -11.97 -11.78
N ASP A 46 21.30 -12.60 -12.82
CA ASP A 46 21.25 -14.06 -13.00
C ASP A 46 21.91 -14.77 -11.80
N ALA A 47 23.07 -14.30 -11.37
CA ALA A 47 23.76 -14.82 -10.19
C ALA A 47 22.95 -14.66 -8.89
N ARG A 48 22.08 -13.63 -8.81
CA ARG A 48 21.24 -13.38 -7.61
C ARG A 48 20.05 -14.34 -7.51
N TYR A 49 19.61 -14.91 -8.63
CA TYR A 49 18.48 -15.82 -8.70
C TYR A 49 18.90 -17.22 -9.19
N PRO A 50 19.51 -18.05 -8.31
CA PRO A 50 19.87 -19.42 -8.66
C PRO A 50 18.67 -20.18 -9.22
N GLY A 51 18.84 -20.82 -10.38
CA GLY A 51 17.77 -21.53 -11.08
C GLY A 51 16.97 -20.65 -12.06
N LEU A 52 17.27 -19.36 -12.20
CA LEU A 52 16.57 -18.49 -13.16
C LEU A 52 16.64 -19.03 -14.60
N ALA A 53 17.72 -19.74 -14.95
CA ALA A 53 17.89 -20.39 -16.26
C ALA A 53 16.77 -21.41 -16.58
N ASP A 54 16.20 -22.05 -15.57
CA ASP A 54 15.18 -23.09 -15.71
C ASP A 54 13.74 -22.54 -15.59
N VAL A 55 13.59 -21.24 -15.36
CA VAL A 55 12.27 -20.58 -15.19
C VAL A 55 11.73 -20.18 -16.56
N HIS A 56 10.73 -20.88 -17.08
CA HIS A 56 10.15 -20.66 -18.41
C HIS A 56 8.67 -20.20 -18.35
N THR A 57 7.97 -20.56 -17.27
CA THR A 57 6.55 -20.25 -17.05
C THR A 57 6.37 -19.57 -15.69
N PRO A 58 5.23 -18.87 -15.47
CA PRO A 58 4.90 -18.33 -14.16
C PRO A 58 4.92 -19.34 -13.01
N ASP A 59 4.58 -20.61 -13.27
CA ASP A 59 4.58 -21.67 -12.28
C ASP A 59 5.99 -22.07 -11.82
N ASP A 60 6.99 -21.86 -12.64
CA ASP A 60 8.38 -22.16 -12.33
C ASP A 60 8.98 -21.15 -11.31
N LEU A 61 8.33 -20.01 -11.08
CA LEU A 61 8.75 -19.02 -10.08
C LEU A 61 9.01 -19.63 -8.70
N ARG A 62 8.26 -20.68 -8.35
CA ARG A 62 8.38 -21.38 -7.08
C ARG A 62 9.78 -21.96 -6.83
N ALA A 63 10.55 -22.21 -7.89
CA ALA A 63 11.94 -22.67 -7.79
C ALA A 63 12.90 -21.56 -7.38
N LEU A 64 12.52 -20.28 -7.55
CA LEU A 64 13.37 -19.17 -7.18
C LEU A 64 13.26 -18.85 -5.67
N PRO A 65 14.36 -18.39 -5.05
CA PRO A 65 14.34 -17.95 -3.67
C PRO A 65 13.40 -16.74 -3.48
N ILE A 66 12.77 -16.66 -2.31
CA ILE A 66 11.99 -15.49 -1.91
C ILE A 66 12.94 -14.31 -1.70
N LEU A 67 12.66 -13.19 -2.40
CA LEU A 67 13.37 -11.94 -2.20
C LEU A 67 12.81 -11.20 -1.00
N THR A 68 13.57 -11.16 0.09
CA THR A 68 13.16 -10.45 1.31
C THR A 68 13.42 -8.94 1.22
N PRO A 69 12.70 -8.10 2.01
CA PRO A 69 12.98 -6.67 2.12
C PRO A 69 14.43 -6.35 2.51
N ALA A 70 15.02 -7.14 3.42
CA ALA A 70 16.41 -6.97 3.84
C ALA A 70 17.40 -7.28 2.71
N ALA A 71 17.18 -8.38 1.97
CA ALA A 71 18.02 -8.72 0.81
C ALA A 71 17.93 -7.65 -0.28
N LEU A 72 16.72 -7.13 -0.56
CA LEU A 72 16.54 -6.05 -1.51
C LEU A 72 17.26 -4.77 -1.04
N ALA A 73 17.19 -4.40 0.24
CA ALA A 73 17.88 -3.22 0.78
C ALA A 73 19.41 -3.35 0.68
N ALA A 74 19.95 -4.54 0.93
CA ALA A 74 21.39 -4.81 0.84
C ALA A 74 21.90 -4.80 -0.61
N GLY A 75 21.13 -5.37 -1.55
CA GLY A 75 21.50 -5.49 -2.97
C GLY A 75 21.06 -4.31 -3.85
N SER A 76 20.50 -3.26 -3.27
CA SER A 76 20.00 -2.09 -4.00
C SER A 76 20.96 -0.90 -3.96
N PRO A 77 20.89 0.01 -4.94
CA PRO A 77 21.65 1.24 -4.93
C PRO A 77 21.36 2.10 -3.70
N PRO A 78 22.33 2.90 -3.21
CA PRO A 78 23.70 3.05 -3.75
C PRO A 78 24.68 1.97 -3.29
N ARG A 79 24.24 0.98 -2.47
CA ARG A 79 25.11 -0.03 -1.87
C ARG A 79 25.58 -1.08 -2.89
N SER A 80 24.67 -1.51 -3.75
CA SER A 80 24.88 -2.57 -4.73
C SER A 80 24.02 -2.34 -5.98
N ALA A 81 24.35 -3.04 -7.07
CA ALA A 81 23.59 -3.04 -8.31
C ALA A 81 23.06 -4.45 -8.68
N GLU A 82 23.02 -5.38 -7.72
CA GLU A 82 22.68 -6.79 -7.96
C GLU A 82 21.31 -7.00 -8.61
N PHE A 83 20.38 -6.07 -8.44
CA PHE A 83 19.03 -6.16 -9.03
C PHE A 83 18.83 -5.23 -10.24
N VAL A 84 19.82 -4.41 -10.61
CA VAL A 84 19.66 -3.39 -11.63
C VAL A 84 19.71 -3.99 -13.04
N LEU A 85 18.66 -3.73 -13.85
CA LEU A 85 18.49 -4.28 -15.20
C LEU A 85 19.14 -3.44 -16.33
N GLY A 86 19.76 -2.32 -16.01
CA GLY A 86 20.38 -1.48 -17.03
C GLY A 86 20.95 -0.17 -16.47
N PRO A 87 21.50 0.68 -17.35
CA PRO A 87 22.04 1.97 -16.92
C PRO A 87 20.92 2.83 -16.28
N PRO A 88 21.24 3.59 -15.23
CA PRO A 88 20.24 4.40 -14.54
C PRO A 88 19.72 5.52 -15.46
N GLY A 89 18.42 5.53 -15.66
CA GLY A 89 17.69 6.56 -16.37
C GLY A 89 16.23 6.45 -16.03
N GLY A 90 15.72 7.36 -15.15
CA GLY A 90 14.35 7.28 -14.67
C GLY A 90 14.14 7.92 -13.32
N LEU A 91 13.39 7.30 -12.45
CA LEU A 91 13.05 7.76 -11.11
C LEU A 91 13.79 6.96 -10.04
N VAL A 92 14.25 7.67 -9.02
CA VAL A 92 14.73 7.05 -7.78
C VAL A 92 13.62 7.20 -6.74
N LEU A 93 13.08 6.07 -6.30
CA LEU A 93 12.07 6.03 -5.24
C LEU A 93 12.63 5.33 -4.00
N ARG A 94 12.08 5.64 -2.84
CA ARG A 94 12.46 5.05 -1.56
C ARG A 94 11.23 4.59 -0.80
N SER A 95 11.24 3.37 -0.31
CA SER A 95 10.18 2.89 0.58
C SER A 95 10.28 3.52 1.97
N SER A 96 9.18 3.48 2.74
CA SER A 96 9.13 4.08 4.08
C SER A 96 9.95 3.34 5.14
N GLY A 97 10.43 2.13 4.84
CA GLY A 97 11.29 1.39 5.77
C GLY A 97 10.61 1.01 7.09
N THR A 98 9.33 0.63 7.08
CA THR A 98 8.60 0.17 8.28
C THR A 98 9.26 -1.04 8.97
N SER A 99 10.15 -1.74 8.27
CA SER A 99 10.95 -2.87 8.76
C SER A 99 12.41 -2.51 9.13
N GLY A 100 12.74 -1.21 9.27
CA GLY A 100 14.06 -0.72 9.71
C GLY A 100 14.88 -0.03 8.63
N GLU A 101 15.19 -0.67 7.49
CA GLU A 101 16.00 -0.04 6.44
C GLU A 101 15.16 0.39 5.23
N ALA A 102 15.29 1.67 4.84
CA ALA A 102 14.65 2.19 3.64
C ALA A 102 15.30 1.58 2.39
N LYS A 103 14.49 1.01 1.49
CA LYS A 103 14.94 0.45 0.21
C LYS A 103 14.89 1.53 -0.85
N THR A 104 15.96 1.66 -1.62
CA THR A 104 16.03 2.59 -2.75
C THR A 104 15.82 1.82 -4.05
N MET A 105 14.86 2.26 -4.84
CA MET A 105 14.47 1.64 -6.10
C MET A 105 14.86 2.56 -7.27
N PHE A 106 15.48 1.97 -8.28
CA PHE A 106 15.73 2.64 -9.56
C PHE A 106 14.70 2.17 -10.57
N HIS A 107 13.82 3.07 -10.98
CA HIS A 107 12.78 2.79 -11.96
C HIS A 107 13.10 3.49 -13.27
N SER A 108 12.83 2.83 -14.39
CA SER A 108 12.97 3.41 -15.71
C SER A 108 11.87 4.46 -15.98
N TRP A 109 12.05 5.31 -17.00
CA TRP A 109 11.00 6.21 -17.47
C TRP A 109 9.82 5.42 -18.06
N GLU A 110 10.10 4.29 -18.69
CA GLU A 110 9.10 3.36 -19.21
C GLU A 110 8.21 2.81 -18.09
N PHE A 111 8.82 2.44 -16.95
CA PHE A 111 8.07 2.05 -15.76
C PHE A 111 7.12 3.17 -15.30
N LYS A 112 7.59 4.41 -15.25
CA LYS A 112 6.75 5.55 -14.86
C LYS A 112 5.53 5.68 -15.78
N GLN A 113 5.72 5.58 -17.10
CA GLN A 113 4.62 5.63 -18.08
C GLN A 113 3.63 4.49 -17.88
N GLN A 114 4.11 3.27 -17.64
CA GLN A 114 3.27 2.10 -17.35
C GLN A 114 2.47 2.25 -16.08
N VAL A 115 3.09 2.76 -15.01
CA VAL A 115 2.43 3.04 -13.71
C VAL A 115 1.30 4.04 -13.89
N ASP A 116 1.51 5.10 -14.66
CA ASP A 116 0.49 6.13 -14.94
C ASP A 116 -0.67 5.54 -15.76
N ALA A 117 -0.37 4.75 -16.78
CA ALA A 117 -1.38 4.10 -17.62
C ALA A 117 -2.22 3.08 -16.82
N LEU A 118 -1.59 2.31 -15.91
CA LEU A 118 -2.27 1.37 -15.02
C LEU A 118 -3.18 2.09 -14.02
N GLY A 119 -2.74 3.23 -13.48
CA GLY A 119 -3.58 4.06 -12.64
C GLY A 119 -4.82 4.57 -13.36
N ALA A 120 -4.65 5.09 -14.59
CA ALA A 120 -5.76 5.55 -15.41
C ALA A 120 -6.71 4.40 -15.80
N ARG A 121 -6.18 3.21 -16.11
CA ARG A 121 -6.96 2.00 -16.36
C ARG A 121 -7.82 1.64 -15.16
N GLY A 122 -7.21 1.54 -13.97
CA GLY A 122 -7.95 1.23 -12.75
C GLY A 122 -9.03 2.27 -12.43
N LEU A 123 -8.75 3.54 -12.66
CA LEU A 123 -9.75 4.58 -12.38
C LEU A 123 -10.93 4.56 -13.37
N ARG A 124 -10.72 4.16 -14.63
CA ARG A 124 -11.83 3.94 -15.57
C ARG A 124 -12.71 2.75 -15.18
N ALA A 125 -12.11 1.68 -14.64
CA ALA A 125 -12.85 0.53 -14.11
C ALA A 125 -13.66 0.88 -12.85
N LEU A 126 -13.11 1.78 -12.02
CA LEU A 126 -13.73 2.22 -10.78
C LEU A 126 -14.88 3.22 -10.99
N LEU A 127 -14.70 4.16 -11.89
CA LEU A 127 -15.63 5.27 -12.09
C LEU A 127 -16.14 5.30 -13.54
N PRO A 128 -17.45 5.10 -13.77
CA PRO A 128 -18.04 5.20 -15.11
C PRO A 128 -17.82 6.57 -15.76
N ASP A 129 -17.88 7.65 -14.94
CA ASP A 129 -17.55 9.00 -15.37
C ASP A 129 -16.18 9.38 -14.77
N PRO A 130 -15.10 9.38 -15.56
CA PRO A 130 -13.77 9.72 -15.07
C PRO A 130 -13.70 11.15 -14.52
N PRO A 131 -12.89 11.38 -13.48
CA PRO A 131 -12.68 12.70 -12.91
C PRO A 131 -12.19 13.70 -13.94
N ARG A 132 -12.64 14.95 -13.84
CA ARG A 132 -12.21 16.04 -14.72
C ARG A 132 -11.30 17.03 -14.04
N ARG A 133 -11.39 17.17 -12.70
CA ARG A 133 -10.66 18.16 -11.89
C ARG A 133 -10.18 17.49 -10.61
N ILE A 134 -8.90 17.15 -10.59
CA ILE A 134 -8.30 16.33 -9.55
C ILE A 134 -7.39 17.16 -8.65
N ALA A 135 -7.71 17.31 -7.38
CA ALA A 135 -6.77 17.81 -6.39
C ALA A 135 -5.83 16.67 -5.95
N ASN A 136 -4.56 16.85 -6.26
CA ASN A 136 -3.51 15.96 -5.81
C ASN A 136 -2.99 16.42 -4.45
N CYS A 137 -3.49 15.79 -3.39
CA CYS A 137 -3.13 16.04 -2.00
C CYS A 137 -2.16 14.98 -1.45
N MET A 138 -1.42 14.29 -2.30
CA MET A 138 -0.38 13.36 -1.87
C MET A 138 0.88 14.08 -1.43
N PHE A 139 1.71 13.41 -0.63
CA PHE A 139 2.99 13.98 -0.17
C PHE A 139 3.97 14.14 -1.35
N PRO A 140 4.43 15.37 -1.66
CA PRO A 140 5.38 15.62 -2.73
C PRO A 140 6.83 15.43 -2.25
N GLY A 141 7.68 14.80 -3.05
CA GLY A 141 9.11 14.67 -2.76
C GLY A 141 9.46 13.54 -1.80
N GLY A 142 10.58 13.66 -1.07
CA GLY A 142 11.09 12.62 -0.16
C GLY A 142 11.34 11.26 -0.82
N LEU A 143 11.61 11.24 -2.13
CA LEU A 143 11.72 10.03 -2.96
C LEU A 143 10.44 9.16 -2.93
N ASN A 144 9.27 9.79 -2.75
CA ASN A 144 7.96 9.12 -2.77
C ASN A 144 7.33 9.26 -4.17
N GLY A 145 6.81 8.15 -4.70
CA GLY A 145 6.23 8.10 -6.04
C GLY A 145 4.77 8.55 -6.13
N ALA A 146 4.04 8.62 -5.00
CA ALA A 146 2.58 8.79 -5.02
C ALA A 146 2.12 10.12 -5.65
N PHE A 147 2.80 11.24 -5.35
CA PHE A 147 2.46 12.53 -5.95
C PHE A 147 2.67 12.53 -7.47
N LEU A 148 3.78 11.94 -7.93
CA LEU A 148 4.09 11.79 -9.36
C LEU A 148 3.11 10.85 -10.07
N PHE A 149 2.71 9.78 -9.39
CA PHE A 149 1.71 8.84 -9.89
C PHE A 149 0.37 9.54 -10.15
N VAL A 150 -0.13 10.35 -9.20
CA VAL A 150 -1.39 11.07 -9.36
C VAL A 150 -1.33 12.11 -10.49
N LEU A 151 -0.18 12.77 -10.68
CA LEU A 151 -0.01 13.69 -11.82
C LEU A 151 -0.07 12.95 -13.16
N GLY A 152 0.67 11.86 -13.30
CA GLY A 152 0.67 11.09 -14.55
C GLY A 152 -0.67 10.39 -14.82
N LEU A 153 -1.37 9.96 -13.79
CA LEU A 153 -2.73 9.45 -13.91
C LEU A 153 -3.69 10.53 -14.43
N ALA A 154 -3.63 11.75 -13.89
CA ALA A 154 -4.47 12.86 -14.34
C ALA A 154 -4.18 13.20 -15.81
N GLU A 155 -2.90 13.21 -16.22
CA GLU A 155 -2.47 13.40 -17.61
C GLU A 155 -3.08 12.31 -18.53
N ASN A 156 -2.99 11.03 -18.15
CA ASN A 156 -3.54 9.92 -18.93
C ASN A 156 -5.07 9.93 -19.03
N LEU A 157 -5.75 10.60 -18.10
CA LEU A 157 -7.21 10.81 -18.14
C LEU A 157 -7.62 12.07 -18.90
N GLY A 158 -6.67 12.96 -19.22
CA GLY A 158 -6.97 14.29 -19.75
C GLY A 158 -7.66 15.21 -18.73
N ALA A 159 -7.48 14.98 -17.44
CA ALA A 159 -8.05 15.76 -16.36
C ALA A 159 -7.19 16.96 -16.01
N LEU A 160 -7.80 18.02 -15.46
CA LEU A 160 -7.07 19.12 -14.84
C LEU A 160 -6.53 18.66 -13.49
N ALA A 161 -5.23 18.77 -13.29
CA ALA A 161 -4.57 18.46 -12.03
C ALA A 161 -4.30 19.73 -11.22
N PHE A 162 -4.64 19.69 -9.92
CA PHE A 162 -4.34 20.74 -8.93
C PHE A 162 -3.30 20.18 -7.96
N PRO A 163 -2.01 20.48 -8.13
CA PRO A 163 -0.91 19.88 -7.35
C PRO A 163 -0.76 20.59 -5.99
N LEU A 164 -1.67 20.33 -5.05
CA LEU A 164 -1.71 20.97 -3.73
C LEU A 164 -0.71 20.36 -2.75
N GLY A 165 -0.68 19.02 -2.67
CA GLY A 165 0.17 18.31 -1.71
C GLY A 165 -0.46 18.18 -0.31
N SER A 166 0.01 17.19 0.47
CA SER A 166 -0.53 16.89 1.80
C SER A 166 -0.11 17.88 2.91
N SER A 167 0.82 18.79 2.62
CA SER A 167 1.22 19.86 3.54
C SER A 167 0.42 21.15 3.36
N THR A 168 -0.44 21.23 2.35
CA THR A 168 -1.33 22.38 2.18
C THR A 168 -2.38 22.38 3.28
N PRO A 169 -2.59 23.52 3.99
CA PRO A 169 -3.61 23.61 5.02
C PRO A 169 -5.00 23.22 4.48
N VAL A 170 -5.79 22.55 5.30
CA VAL A 170 -7.14 22.09 4.95
C VAL A 170 -8.00 23.25 4.41
N ALA A 171 -7.95 24.43 5.05
CA ALA A 171 -8.71 25.60 4.62
C ALA A 171 -8.33 26.07 3.20
N ASP A 172 -7.04 26.03 2.84
CA ASP A 172 -6.59 26.43 1.51
C ASP A 172 -7.02 25.42 0.45
N THR A 173 -6.97 24.13 0.78
CA THR A 173 -7.48 23.06 -0.10
C THR A 173 -8.99 23.18 -0.30
N ALA A 174 -9.75 23.45 0.74
CA ALA A 174 -11.19 23.68 0.66
C ALA A 174 -11.53 24.91 -0.20
N ALA A 175 -10.77 26.01 -0.04
CA ALA A 175 -10.91 27.18 -0.87
C ALA A 175 -10.64 26.89 -2.36
N ALA A 176 -9.62 26.08 -2.65
CA ALA A 176 -9.32 25.66 -4.02
C ALA A 176 -10.44 24.77 -4.60
N ILE A 177 -11.00 23.86 -3.82
CA ILE A 177 -12.15 23.02 -4.24
C ILE A 177 -13.34 23.92 -4.63
N ALA A 178 -13.70 24.86 -3.77
CA ALA A 178 -14.82 25.78 -4.01
C ALA A 178 -14.59 26.72 -5.21
N ALA A 179 -13.35 27.26 -5.34
CA ALA A 179 -13.02 28.23 -6.40
C ALA A 179 -12.92 27.61 -7.79
N HIS A 180 -12.54 26.33 -7.86
CA HIS A 180 -12.23 25.67 -9.14
C HIS A 180 -13.19 24.52 -9.46
N ASP A 181 -14.29 24.34 -8.72
CA ASP A 181 -15.24 23.23 -8.87
C ASP A 181 -14.53 21.87 -9.00
N ILE A 182 -13.58 21.61 -8.10
CA ILE A 182 -12.84 20.35 -8.07
C ILE A 182 -13.81 19.22 -7.72
N ASP A 183 -13.84 18.18 -8.55
CA ASP A 183 -14.76 17.05 -8.41
C ASP A 183 -14.17 15.86 -7.63
N THR A 184 -12.84 15.80 -7.55
CA THR A 184 -12.11 14.66 -6.99
C THR A 184 -10.90 15.12 -6.17
N ILE A 185 -10.77 14.59 -4.96
CA ILE A 185 -9.50 14.65 -4.21
C ILE A 185 -8.83 13.28 -4.21
N ILE A 186 -7.50 13.28 -4.36
CA ILE A 186 -6.67 12.10 -4.15
C ILE A 186 -5.70 12.41 -3.02
N ALA A 187 -5.86 11.70 -1.90
CA ALA A 187 -5.16 11.99 -0.65
C ALA A 187 -4.85 10.72 0.15
N GLY A 188 -3.96 10.83 1.13
CA GLY A 188 -3.89 9.85 2.21
C GLY A 188 -5.17 9.87 3.06
N PRO A 189 -5.59 8.73 3.65
CA PRO A 189 -6.82 8.63 4.43
C PRO A 189 -6.95 9.67 5.54
N ALA A 190 -5.88 9.95 6.27
CA ALA A 190 -5.90 10.91 7.36
C ALA A 190 -6.22 12.33 6.87
N TYR A 191 -5.45 12.84 5.92
CA TYR A 191 -5.64 14.19 5.36
C TYR A 191 -7.00 14.35 4.68
N GLY A 192 -7.41 13.36 3.87
CA GLY A 192 -8.72 13.43 3.20
C GLY A 192 -9.91 13.39 4.16
N THR A 193 -9.81 12.62 5.25
CA THR A 193 -10.83 12.61 6.31
C THR A 193 -10.89 13.95 7.01
N GLU A 194 -9.76 14.51 7.46
CA GLU A 194 -9.67 15.83 8.09
C GLU A 194 -10.27 16.91 7.20
N LEU A 195 -9.87 16.95 5.92
CA LEU A 195 -10.41 17.90 4.95
C LEU A 195 -11.94 17.87 4.87
N ILE A 196 -12.53 16.68 4.78
CA ILE A 196 -13.97 16.55 4.60
C ILE A 196 -14.74 16.80 5.90
N THR A 197 -14.22 16.37 7.05
CA THR A 197 -14.90 16.51 8.34
C THR A 197 -14.77 17.92 8.94
N GLU A 198 -13.73 18.67 8.62
CA GLU A 198 -13.50 20.01 9.17
C GLU A 198 -13.96 21.14 8.23
N THR A 199 -14.35 20.82 7.00
CA THR A 199 -14.80 21.81 6.02
C THR A 199 -16.33 21.84 5.94
N PRO A 200 -16.98 23.04 5.96
CA PRO A 200 -18.40 23.15 5.68
C PRO A 200 -18.79 22.53 4.33
N ALA A 201 -19.84 21.72 4.31
CA ALA A 201 -20.26 20.95 3.12
C ALA A 201 -20.53 21.84 1.88
N GLU A 202 -20.94 23.10 2.09
CA GLU A 202 -21.16 24.08 1.01
C GLU A 202 -19.90 24.38 0.21
N GLN A 203 -18.73 24.35 0.85
CA GLN A 203 -17.44 24.55 0.18
C GLN A 203 -17.01 23.32 -0.62
N LEU A 204 -17.52 22.14 -0.26
CA LEU A 204 -17.22 20.86 -0.89
C LEU A 204 -18.32 20.39 -1.87
N ARG A 205 -19.29 21.24 -2.22
CA ARG A 205 -20.47 20.88 -3.03
C ARG A 205 -20.14 20.28 -4.41
N SER A 206 -18.95 20.60 -4.97
CA SER A 206 -18.49 20.05 -6.24
C SER A 206 -17.83 18.69 -6.09
N LEU A 207 -17.39 18.34 -4.86
CA LEU A 207 -16.64 17.11 -4.60
C LEU A 207 -17.55 15.88 -4.69
N ARG A 208 -17.18 14.95 -5.57
CA ARG A 208 -17.91 13.70 -5.80
C ARG A 208 -17.12 12.48 -5.34
N HIS A 209 -15.78 12.58 -5.36
CA HIS A 209 -14.91 11.45 -5.10
C HIS A 209 -13.80 11.83 -4.13
N PHE A 210 -13.68 11.04 -3.08
CA PHE A 210 -12.48 10.95 -2.26
C PHE A 210 -11.79 9.63 -2.58
N LEU A 211 -10.70 9.70 -3.32
CA LEU A 211 -9.89 8.55 -3.70
C LEU A 211 -8.64 8.51 -2.81
N TYR A 212 -8.45 7.39 -2.11
CA TYR A 212 -7.32 7.28 -1.19
C TYR A 212 -6.23 6.37 -1.73
N LEU A 213 -5.00 6.60 -1.27
CA LEU A 213 -3.80 5.85 -1.63
C LEU A 213 -2.84 5.76 -0.45
N GLY A 214 -2.09 4.67 -0.39
CA GLY A 214 -0.95 4.51 0.49
C GLY A 214 -1.21 3.76 1.78
N GLU A 215 -2.44 3.73 2.26
CA GLU A 215 -2.90 2.93 3.40
C GLU A 215 -4.41 2.65 3.27
N ALA A 216 -4.93 1.71 4.05
CA ALA A 216 -6.36 1.47 4.13
C ALA A 216 -7.06 2.63 4.87
N ILE A 217 -8.26 3.01 4.41
CA ILE A 217 -9.01 4.09 5.07
C ILE A 217 -9.60 3.66 6.41
N GLY A 218 -9.98 2.39 6.55
CA GLY A 218 -10.70 1.87 7.72
C GLY A 218 -12.16 2.30 7.77
N ALA A 219 -13.00 1.43 8.33
CA ALA A 219 -14.45 1.64 8.36
C ALA A 219 -14.87 2.92 9.12
N GLU A 220 -14.14 3.28 10.17
CA GLU A 220 -14.44 4.48 10.96
C GLU A 220 -14.25 5.78 10.18
N ARG A 221 -13.12 5.92 9.45
CA ARG A 221 -12.87 7.11 8.61
C ARG A 221 -13.87 7.20 7.46
N GLU A 222 -14.16 6.05 6.82
CA GLU A 222 -15.15 6.00 5.74
C GLU A 222 -16.52 6.44 6.24
N ARG A 223 -16.95 6.00 7.45
CA ARG A 223 -18.17 6.43 8.10
C ARG A 223 -18.19 7.94 8.34
N LEU A 224 -17.14 8.49 8.97
CA LEU A 224 -17.04 9.93 9.26
C LEU A 224 -17.12 10.77 7.98
N VAL A 225 -16.42 10.36 6.93
CA VAL A 225 -16.43 11.04 5.64
C VAL A 225 -17.83 11.04 5.01
N THR A 226 -18.51 9.88 5.00
CA THR A 226 -19.83 9.75 4.40
C THR A 226 -20.94 10.45 5.20
N GLU A 227 -20.77 10.57 6.51
CA GLU A 227 -21.66 11.37 7.37
C GLU A 227 -21.46 12.88 7.17
N ALA A 228 -20.20 13.34 7.05
CA ALA A 228 -19.90 14.76 6.86
C ALA A 228 -20.24 15.25 5.44
N LEU A 229 -20.07 14.40 4.42
CA LEU A 229 -20.37 14.72 3.02
C LEU A 229 -21.18 13.59 2.37
N PRO A 230 -22.51 13.53 2.59
CA PRO A 230 -23.36 12.51 2.02
C PRO A 230 -23.30 12.49 0.49
N GLY A 231 -23.12 11.29 -0.07
CA GLY A 231 -23.03 11.06 -1.52
C GLY A 231 -21.60 11.12 -2.09
N VAL A 232 -20.60 11.46 -1.30
CA VAL A 232 -19.22 11.33 -1.74
C VAL A 232 -18.85 9.85 -1.88
N SER A 233 -18.21 9.49 -2.99
CA SER A 233 -17.69 8.14 -3.20
C SER A 233 -16.29 8.02 -2.59
N VAL A 234 -16.11 7.11 -1.63
CA VAL A 234 -14.82 6.85 -0.98
C VAL A 234 -14.26 5.53 -1.52
N ARG A 235 -13.11 5.57 -2.23
CA ARG A 235 -12.54 4.39 -2.91
C ARG A 235 -11.02 4.39 -2.86
N SER A 236 -10.44 3.18 -2.89
CA SER A 236 -9.01 3.01 -3.14
C SER A 236 -8.71 3.21 -4.63
N ILE A 237 -7.76 4.09 -4.93
CA ILE A 237 -7.35 4.32 -6.33
C ILE A 237 -6.45 3.19 -6.85
N ALA A 238 -5.65 2.59 -5.98
CA ALA A 238 -4.77 1.48 -6.32
C ALA A 238 -4.23 0.80 -5.05
N TYR A 239 -4.08 -0.51 -5.11
CA TYR A 239 -3.13 -1.22 -4.27
C TYR A 239 -1.76 -1.16 -4.93
N SER A 240 -0.79 -0.50 -4.28
CA SER A 240 0.49 -0.15 -4.89
C SER A 240 1.62 -0.07 -3.87
N THR A 241 2.84 -0.38 -4.30
CA THR A 241 4.06 -0.14 -3.54
C THR A 241 5.06 0.69 -4.34
N ASN A 242 6.01 1.34 -3.67
CA ASN A 242 7.09 2.06 -4.37
C ASN A 242 8.00 1.10 -5.16
N GLU A 243 8.09 -0.16 -4.74
CA GLU A 243 8.93 -1.18 -5.36
C GLU A 243 8.34 -1.70 -6.68
N THR A 244 7.04 -1.89 -6.73
CA THR A 244 6.39 -2.58 -7.84
C THR A 244 5.40 -1.73 -8.65
N GLY A 245 5.07 -0.54 -8.17
CA GLY A 245 3.96 0.26 -8.70
C GLY A 245 2.60 -0.38 -8.42
N PRO A 246 1.54 -0.05 -9.18
CA PRO A 246 0.21 -0.61 -9.01
C PRO A 246 0.20 -2.13 -9.16
N ILE A 247 -0.35 -2.81 -8.14
CA ILE A 247 -0.56 -4.26 -8.09
C ILE A 247 -2.01 -4.58 -8.44
N GLY A 248 -2.93 -3.76 -7.93
CA GLY A 248 -4.36 -3.95 -8.13
C GLY A 248 -5.15 -2.65 -8.14
N TYR A 249 -6.39 -2.73 -8.55
CA TYR A 249 -7.35 -1.63 -8.69
C TYR A 249 -8.74 -2.06 -8.23
N GLN A 250 -9.59 -1.12 -7.86
CA GLN A 250 -10.99 -1.40 -7.56
C GLN A 250 -11.88 -1.22 -8.79
N CYS A 251 -12.95 -2.01 -8.87
CA CYS A 251 -14.08 -1.78 -9.76
C CYS A 251 -15.28 -1.21 -8.97
N THR A 252 -16.40 -0.94 -9.65
CA THR A 252 -17.63 -0.41 -9.02
C THR A 252 -18.22 -1.31 -7.93
N HIS A 253 -17.90 -2.61 -7.93
CA HIS A 253 -18.41 -3.61 -6.99
C HIS A 253 -17.47 -3.88 -5.80
N GLN A 254 -16.32 -3.21 -5.74
CA GLN A 254 -15.31 -3.45 -4.71
C GLN A 254 -15.15 -2.23 -3.80
N SER A 255 -14.76 -2.49 -2.56
CA SER A 255 -14.47 -1.46 -1.56
C SER A 255 -13.44 -1.97 -0.54
N GLY A 256 -13.00 -1.12 0.37
CA GLY A 256 -12.07 -1.49 1.43
C GLY A 256 -10.77 -2.08 0.88
N GLY A 257 -10.37 -3.24 1.38
CA GLY A 257 -9.15 -3.95 0.99
C GLY A 257 -9.24 -4.81 -0.27
N THR A 258 -10.39 -4.87 -0.95
CA THR A 258 -10.60 -5.77 -2.08
C THR A 258 -10.27 -5.10 -3.41
N HIS A 259 -9.46 -5.76 -4.24
CA HIS A 259 -8.95 -5.22 -5.52
C HIS A 259 -8.87 -6.31 -6.58
N HIS A 260 -9.16 -5.99 -7.83
CA HIS A 260 -8.68 -6.77 -8.97
C HIS A 260 -7.18 -6.63 -9.12
N LEU A 261 -6.49 -7.68 -9.55
CA LEU A 261 -5.07 -7.62 -9.89
C LEU A 261 -4.87 -7.13 -11.33
N HIS A 262 -3.75 -6.47 -11.56
CA HIS A 262 -3.26 -6.20 -12.91
C HIS A 262 -2.60 -7.46 -13.48
N ASP A 263 -3.39 -8.52 -13.68
CA ASP A 263 -2.92 -9.87 -14.02
C ASP A 263 -2.12 -9.99 -15.32
N ASP A 264 -2.23 -9.02 -16.21
CA ASP A 264 -1.41 -8.93 -17.43
C ASP A 264 0.05 -8.56 -17.15
N VAL A 265 0.31 -7.82 -16.05
CA VAL A 265 1.63 -7.28 -15.73
C VAL A 265 2.06 -7.49 -14.28
N MET A 266 1.36 -8.34 -13.55
CA MET A 266 1.66 -8.67 -12.15
C MET A 266 1.37 -10.13 -11.86
N ILE A 267 2.27 -10.78 -11.13
CA ILE A 267 2.02 -12.09 -10.52
C ILE A 267 2.01 -11.88 -9.01
N VAL A 268 0.95 -12.35 -8.37
CA VAL A 268 0.81 -12.36 -6.91
C VAL A 268 0.68 -13.81 -6.46
N GLU A 269 1.57 -14.22 -5.56
CA GLU A 269 1.53 -15.51 -4.86
C GLU A 269 1.05 -15.27 -3.44
N VAL A 270 0.19 -16.16 -2.92
CA VAL A 270 -0.19 -16.20 -1.51
C VAL A 270 0.50 -17.41 -0.90
N VAL A 271 1.35 -17.17 0.10
CA VAL A 271 2.21 -18.21 0.68
C VAL A 271 2.06 -18.28 2.19
N ASP A 272 2.36 -19.44 2.75
CA ASP A 272 2.56 -19.60 4.18
C ASP A 272 3.78 -18.76 4.63
N GLN A 273 3.63 -18.03 5.71
CA GLN A 273 4.66 -17.08 6.18
C GLN A 273 5.94 -17.77 6.66
N GLU A 274 5.83 -18.98 7.21
CA GLU A 274 6.97 -19.73 7.80
C GLU A 274 7.70 -20.54 6.74
N THR A 275 6.95 -21.28 5.92
CA THR A 275 7.54 -22.20 4.94
C THR A 275 7.79 -21.54 3.58
N GLY A 276 7.04 -20.50 3.23
CA GLY A 276 7.07 -19.87 1.90
C GLY A 276 6.38 -20.70 0.82
N ASP A 277 5.68 -21.79 1.21
CA ASP A 277 4.93 -22.63 0.29
C ASP A 277 3.60 -21.99 -0.08
N PRO A 278 3.10 -22.20 -1.30
CA PRO A 278 1.79 -21.72 -1.72
C PRO A 278 0.67 -22.28 -0.82
N VAL A 279 -0.27 -21.42 -0.42
CA VAL A 279 -1.48 -21.85 0.28
C VAL A 279 -2.61 -22.16 -0.71
N PRO A 280 -3.61 -22.99 -0.31
CA PRO A 280 -4.79 -23.24 -1.15
C PRO A 280 -5.53 -21.96 -1.52
N PRO A 281 -6.16 -21.88 -2.71
CA PRO A 281 -7.00 -20.74 -3.09
C PRO A 281 -8.06 -20.42 -2.04
N GLY A 282 -8.29 -19.13 -1.79
CA GLY A 282 -9.21 -18.65 -0.74
C GLY A 282 -8.62 -18.66 0.67
N THR A 283 -7.43 -19.22 0.86
CA THR A 283 -6.72 -19.22 2.14
C THR A 283 -5.89 -17.94 2.30
N GLU A 284 -5.84 -17.44 3.52
CA GLU A 284 -5.01 -16.30 3.89
C GLU A 284 -3.52 -16.69 3.94
N GLY A 285 -2.65 -15.79 3.48
CA GLY A 285 -1.20 -15.94 3.57
C GLY A 285 -0.48 -14.62 3.36
N GLU A 286 0.84 -14.69 3.32
CA GLU A 286 1.70 -13.57 3.00
C GLU A 286 1.80 -13.39 1.48
N LEU A 287 1.91 -12.14 1.04
CA LEU A 287 1.94 -11.81 -0.37
C LEU A 287 3.37 -11.70 -0.90
N LEU A 288 3.66 -12.49 -1.93
CA LEU A 288 4.84 -12.31 -2.77
C LEU A 288 4.39 -11.74 -4.11
N VAL A 289 5.16 -10.81 -4.65
CA VAL A 289 4.85 -10.18 -5.93
C VAL A 289 6.01 -10.27 -6.91
N THR A 290 5.68 -10.49 -8.18
CA THR A 290 6.60 -10.43 -9.31
C THR A 290 6.04 -9.47 -10.35
N PRO A 291 6.55 -8.22 -10.42
CA PRO A 291 6.12 -7.27 -11.43
C PRO A 291 6.69 -7.65 -12.80
N LEU A 292 5.85 -7.61 -13.82
CA LEU A 292 6.23 -7.85 -15.22
C LEU A 292 6.37 -6.52 -16.01
N LYS A 293 6.46 -5.42 -15.27
CA LYS A 293 6.70 -4.06 -15.76
C LYS A 293 8.21 -3.79 -15.89
N ASP A 294 8.57 -2.72 -16.59
CA ASP A 294 9.96 -2.30 -16.75
C ASP A 294 10.47 -1.56 -15.51
N THR A 295 10.51 -2.25 -14.38
CA THR A 295 10.86 -1.67 -13.08
C THR A 295 12.28 -1.10 -12.98
N GLY A 296 13.16 -1.37 -13.96
CA GLY A 296 14.58 -1.03 -13.87
C GLY A 296 15.36 -1.93 -12.92
N MET A 297 14.66 -2.76 -12.13
CA MET A 297 15.23 -3.73 -11.20
C MET A 297 14.49 -5.07 -11.31
N ALA A 298 15.21 -6.18 -11.21
CA ALA A 298 14.62 -7.52 -11.22
C ALA A 298 14.05 -7.87 -9.84
N LEU A 299 12.75 -8.01 -9.76
CA LEU A 299 12.02 -8.38 -8.54
C LEU A 299 11.22 -9.65 -8.80
N PHE A 300 11.76 -10.81 -8.44
CA PHE A 300 11.04 -12.08 -8.48
C PHE A 300 10.68 -12.51 -7.06
N ARG A 301 9.44 -12.94 -6.85
CA ARG A 301 8.92 -13.40 -5.56
C ARG A 301 9.23 -12.44 -4.41
N TYR A 302 9.05 -11.14 -4.64
CA TYR A 302 9.36 -10.13 -3.64
C TYR A 302 8.32 -10.12 -2.52
N ARG A 303 8.78 -10.31 -1.29
CA ARG A 303 7.99 -10.26 -0.06
C ARG A 303 7.66 -8.81 0.28
N ILE A 304 6.44 -8.37 0.00
CA ILE A 304 6.04 -6.97 0.20
C ILE A 304 5.67 -6.65 1.65
N GLY A 305 5.45 -7.68 2.47
CA GLY A 305 5.08 -7.55 3.86
C GLY A 305 3.58 -7.27 4.08
N ASP A 306 2.74 -7.59 3.12
CA ASP A 306 1.29 -7.55 3.25
C ASP A 306 0.73 -8.98 3.32
N ARG A 307 -0.44 -9.13 3.96
CA ARG A 307 -1.21 -10.38 4.02
C ARG A 307 -2.49 -10.21 3.22
N GLY A 308 -2.94 -11.29 2.63
CA GLY A 308 -4.17 -11.30 1.83
C GLY A 308 -4.56 -12.70 1.40
N ARG A 309 -5.62 -12.77 0.61
CA ARG A 309 -6.06 -14.00 -0.06
C ARG A 309 -6.58 -13.68 -1.45
N ILE A 310 -6.37 -14.61 -2.38
CA ILE A 310 -7.01 -14.56 -3.69
C ILE A 310 -8.40 -15.16 -3.54
N GLU A 311 -9.43 -14.40 -3.92
CA GLU A 311 -10.81 -14.86 -3.82
C GLU A 311 -11.11 -15.95 -4.86
N THR A 312 -11.96 -16.91 -4.47
CA THR A 312 -12.39 -17.99 -5.35
C THR A 312 -13.71 -17.67 -6.06
N THR A 313 -14.44 -16.69 -5.57
CA THR A 313 -15.72 -16.24 -6.15
C THR A 313 -15.46 -15.14 -7.18
N PRO A 314 -15.99 -15.26 -8.40
CA PRO A 314 -15.89 -14.21 -9.42
C PRO A 314 -16.51 -12.89 -8.94
N CYS A 315 -15.93 -11.78 -9.36
CA CYS A 315 -16.49 -10.46 -9.07
C CYS A 315 -17.78 -10.24 -9.90
N PRO A 316 -18.83 -9.64 -9.31
CA PRO A 316 -20.06 -9.31 -10.03
C PRO A 316 -19.89 -8.34 -11.22
N CYS A 317 -18.74 -7.64 -11.33
CA CYS A 317 -18.43 -6.78 -12.47
C CYS A 317 -18.21 -7.56 -13.78
N GLY A 318 -18.01 -8.89 -13.70
CA GLY A 318 -17.77 -9.74 -14.85
C GLY A 318 -16.31 -9.83 -15.33
N SER A 319 -15.40 -9.06 -14.73
CA SER A 319 -13.96 -9.15 -15.03
C SER A 319 -13.42 -10.54 -14.73
N SER A 320 -12.56 -11.04 -15.60
CA SER A 320 -11.81 -12.29 -15.42
C SER A 320 -10.52 -12.11 -14.62
N ALA A 321 -10.14 -10.87 -14.27
CA ALA A 321 -8.97 -10.60 -13.46
C ALA A 321 -9.16 -11.14 -12.03
N GLN A 322 -8.10 -11.69 -11.45
CA GLN A 322 -8.12 -12.21 -10.08
C GLN A 322 -8.51 -11.12 -9.08
N VAL A 323 -9.17 -11.51 -8.01
CA VAL A 323 -9.57 -10.63 -6.91
C VAL A 323 -8.72 -10.95 -5.70
N LEU A 324 -8.03 -9.93 -5.18
CA LEU A 324 -7.25 -9.99 -3.95
C LEU A 324 -7.99 -9.23 -2.85
N THR A 325 -8.14 -9.83 -1.67
CA THR A 325 -8.55 -9.15 -0.45
C THR A 325 -7.34 -8.98 0.46
N LEU A 326 -6.99 -7.74 0.77
CA LEU A 326 -5.93 -7.38 1.71
C LEU A 326 -6.42 -7.52 3.15
N LEU A 327 -5.58 -8.11 4.01
CA LEU A 327 -5.88 -8.38 5.42
C LEU A 327 -4.95 -7.63 6.39
N GLY A 328 -4.18 -6.66 5.86
CA GLY A 328 -3.24 -5.86 6.61
C GLY A 328 -1.77 -6.23 6.34
N ARG A 329 -0.89 -5.73 7.19
CA ARG A 329 0.55 -5.96 7.04
C ARG A 329 1.00 -7.20 7.81
N ALA A 330 1.82 -8.00 7.16
CA ALA A 330 2.58 -9.04 7.84
C ALA A 330 3.71 -8.37 8.62
N GLY A 331 3.65 -8.46 9.96
CA GLY A 331 4.78 -8.06 10.78
C GLY A 331 4.99 -6.56 10.96
N GLU A 332 3.93 -5.72 10.97
CA GLU A 332 4.08 -4.41 11.58
C GLU A 332 4.50 -4.62 13.03
N SER A 333 5.74 -4.28 13.33
CA SER A 333 6.36 -4.55 14.63
C SER A 333 7.12 -3.34 15.13
N MET A 334 7.23 -3.25 16.44
CA MET A 334 7.94 -2.18 17.15
C MET A 334 8.80 -2.80 18.24
N THR A 335 10.05 -2.39 18.31
CA THR A 335 10.94 -2.80 19.39
C THR A 335 11.03 -1.71 20.44
N VAL A 336 10.69 -2.06 21.69
CA VAL A 336 10.78 -1.22 22.87
C VAL A 336 11.80 -1.87 23.80
N ASP A 337 12.89 -1.18 24.11
CA ASP A 337 14.08 -1.78 24.71
C ASP A 337 14.63 -2.94 23.87
N VAL A 338 14.47 -4.16 24.39
CA VAL A 338 14.92 -5.42 23.76
C VAL A 338 13.74 -6.30 23.35
N TRP A 339 12.49 -5.83 23.54
CA TRP A 339 11.29 -6.61 23.26
C TRP A 339 10.57 -6.09 22.02
N THR A 340 10.23 -6.99 21.10
CA THR A 340 9.51 -6.66 19.88
C THR A 340 8.06 -7.10 19.99
N THR A 341 7.12 -6.16 19.83
CA THR A 341 5.68 -6.46 19.69
C THR A 341 5.21 -6.21 18.27
N SER A 342 4.08 -6.80 17.90
CA SER A 342 3.44 -6.61 16.58
C SER A 342 2.04 -6.02 16.69
N ALA A 343 1.57 -5.44 15.58
CA ALA A 343 0.19 -4.96 15.47
C ALA A 343 -0.82 -6.10 15.71
N ASP A 344 -0.52 -7.32 15.26
CA ASP A 344 -1.35 -8.49 15.49
C ASP A 344 -1.47 -8.84 16.97
N GLN A 345 -0.38 -8.70 17.73
CA GLN A 345 -0.41 -8.93 19.19
C GLN A 345 -1.24 -7.87 19.90
N LEU A 346 -1.14 -6.61 19.49
CA LEU A 346 -2.00 -5.55 20.03
C LEU A 346 -3.47 -5.81 19.70
N LEU A 347 -3.78 -6.13 18.45
CA LEU A 347 -5.13 -6.43 18.00
C LEU A 347 -5.71 -7.62 18.75
N ALA A 348 -4.94 -8.71 18.93
CA ALA A 348 -5.37 -9.88 19.68
C ALA A 348 -5.73 -9.54 21.13
N ALA A 349 -4.95 -8.67 21.78
CA ALA A 349 -5.21 -8.20 23.15
C ALA A 349 -6.43 -7.28 23.24
N LEU A 350 -6.79 -6.57 22.15
CA LEU A 350 -7.90 -5.61 22.12
C LEU A 350 -9.22 -6.18 21.54
N ARG A 351 -9.18 -7.32 20.86
CA ARG A 351 -10.39 -7.98 20.31
C ARG A 351 -11.51 -8.22 21.32
N PRO A 352 -11.25 -8.64 22.57
CA PRO A 352 -12.32 -8.82 23.57
C PRO A 352 -13.07 -7.51 23.91
N PHE A 353 -12.50 -6.37 23.58
CA PHE A 353 -13.08 -5.04 23.83
C PHE A 353 -13.74 -4.43 22.58
N GLY A 354 -13.94 -5.24 21.52
CA GLY A 354 -14.64 -4.80 20.31
C GLY A 354 -13.77 -4.17 19.24
N VAL A 355 -12.45 -4.22 19.36
CA VAL A 355 -11.53 -3.81 18.27
C VAL A 355 -11.45 -4.94 17.26
N SER A 356 -11.89 -4.70 16.05
CA SER A 356 -11.92 -5.70 14.95
C SER A 356 -10.83 -5.48 13.90
N ASP A 357 -10.28 -4.27 13.82
CA ASP A 357 -9.37 -3.83 12.77
C ASP A 357 -8.24 -2.96 13.34
N VAL A 358 -7.04 -3.07 12.78
CA VAL A 358 -5.86 -2.30 13.20
C VAL A 358 -6.02 -0.79 13.04
N THR A 359 -6.89 -0.34 12.15
CA THR A 359 -7.16 1.10 11.94
C THR A 359 -7.99 1.72 13.09
N GLN A 360 -8.57 0.88 13.96
CA GLN A 360 -9.33 1.31 15.14
C GLN A 360 -8.47 1.51 16.38
N CYS A 361 -7.18 1.21 16.33
CA CYS A 361 -6.30 1.33 17.49
C CYS A 361 -4.90 1.80 17.11
N GLN A 362 -4.22 2.43 18.08
CA GLN A 362 -2.82 2.77 17.98
C GLN A 362 -2.14 2.60 19.35
N LEU A 363 -1.03 1.87 19.36
CA LEU A 363 -0.12 1.81 20.51
C LEU A 363 0.96 2.88 20.33
N GLN A 364 1.01 3.83 21.22
CA GLN A 364 2.06 4.86 21.26
C GLN A 364 3.01 4.58 22.42
N VAL A 365 4.31 4.51 22.14
CA VAL A 365 5.37 4.48 23.13
C VAL A 365 6.12 5.81 23.09
N LEU A 366 6.02 6.57 24.14
CA LEU A 366 6.59 7.91 24.27
C LEU A 366 7.73 7.86 25.29
N TRP A 367 8.96 8.02 24.81
CA TRP A 367 10.15 7.97 25.64
C TRP A 367 10.40 9.29 26.35
N ASP A 368 10.66 9.18 27.65
CA ASP A 368 11.30 10.16 28.51
C ASP A 368 12.41 9.43 29.26
N PHE A 369 13.55 9.32 28.59
CA PHE A 369 14.64 8.42 29.03
C PHE A 369 15.06 8.65 30.45
N PRO A 370 15.21 7.60 31.31
CA PRO A 370 15.26 6.17 30.93
C PRO A 370 13.91 5.44 30.94
N GLN A 371 12.79 6.13 31.10
CA GLN A 371 11.43 5.56 31.14
C GLN A 371 10.67 5.86 29.85
N TYR A 372 9.50 5.23 29.70
CA TYR A 372 8.53 5.54 28.66
C TYR A 372 7.11 5.42 29.20
N THR A 373 6.20 6.12 28.57
CA THR A 373 4.76 5.95 28.78
C THR A 373 4.14 5.23 27.59
N VAL A 374 3.10 4.44 27.84
CA VAL A 374 2.33 3.75 26.83
C VAL A 374 0.93 4.35 26.77
N ARG A 375 0.52 4.80 25.60
CA ARG A 375 -0.86 5.21 25.32
C ARG A 375 -1.46 4.26 24.29
N VAL A 376 -2.59 3.67 24.60
CA VAL A 376 -3.39 2.92 23.65
C VAL A 376 -4.59 3.76 23.28
N LEU A 377 -4.59 4.28 22.06
CA LEU A 377 -5.70 5.06 21.51
C LEU A 377 -6.65 4.12 20.78
N LEU A 378 -7.93 4.28 21.02
CA LEU A 378 -9.01 3.54 20.38
C LEU A 378 -9.92 4.50 19.62
N ALA A 379 -10.34 4.12 18.43
CA ALA A 379 -11.28 4.89 17.63
C ALA A 379 -12.63 5.07 18.37
N PRO A 380 -13.37 6.15 18.11
CA PRO A 380 -14.67 6.41 18.74
C PRO A 380 -15.70 5.29 18.52
N SER A 381 -15.59 4.51 17.45
CA SER A 381 -16.44 3.35 17.15
C SER A 381 -16.26 2.17 18.10
N VAL A 382 -15.14 2.10 18.83
CA VAL A 382 -14.93 1.07 19.84
C VAL A 382 -15.84 1.37 21.03
N PRO A 383 -16.70 0.42 21.47
CA PRO A 383 -17.76 0.72 22.44
C PRO A 383 -17.23 1.31 23.74
N ASP A 384 -16.23 0.64 24.34
CA ASP A 384 -15.66 1.04 25.63
C ASP A 384 -14.12 0.86 25.61
N ALA A 385 -13.42 1.85 26.16
CA ALA A 385 -11.99 1.68 26.41
C ALA A 385 -11.79 0.77 27.64
N PRO A 386 -11.00 -0.31 27.54
CA PRO A 386 -10.69 -1.12 28.71
C PRO A 386 -9.84 -0.33 29.71
N SER A 387 -9.88 -0.72 30.99
CA SER A 387 -8.87 -0.24 31.93
C SER A 387 -7.49 -0.80 31.57
N ALA A 388 -6.42 -0.13 32.01
CA ALA A 388 -5.06 -0.65 31.84
C ALA A 388 -4.90 -2.07 32.41
N GLU A 389 -5.55 -2.36 33.55
CA GLU A 389 -5.54 -3.70 34.16
C GLU A 389 -6.25 -4.74 33.29
N ALA A 390 -7.37 -4.37 32.64
CA ALA A 390 -8.08 -5.26 31.73
C ALA A 390 -7.22 -5.56 30.48
N LEU A 391 -6.59 -4.55 29.89
CA LEU A 391 -5.66 -4.73 28.80
C LEU A 391 -4.48 -5.63 29.19
N LEU A 392 -3.89 -5.42 30.38
CA LEU A 392 -2.78 -6.24 30.86
C LEU A 392 -3.18 -7.72 31.04
N ARG A 393 -4.44 -8.01 31.45
CA ARG A 393 -4.92 -9.39 31.52
C ARG A 393 -4.96 -10.06 30.16
N GLU A 394 -5.50 -9.38 29.16
CA GLU A 394 -5.60 -9.93 27.79
C GLU A 394 -4.23 -10.01 27.12
N ALA A 395 -3.36 -9.04 27.38
CA ALA A 395 -2.00 -9.04 26.86
C ALA A 395 -1.13 -10.19 27.38
N LYS A 396 -1.51 -10.89 28.48
CA LYS A 396 -0.76 -12.06 28.99
C LYS A 396 -0.58 -13.15 27.94
N ALA A 397 -1.56 -13.33 27.06
CA ALA A 397 -1.47 -14.30 25.95
C ALA A 397 -0.47 -13.83 24.86
N GLN A 398 -0.08 -12.55 24.86
CA GLN A 398 0.85 -11.91 23.94
C GLN A 398 2.11 -11.49 24.73
N TRP A 399 2.95 -12.43 25.07
CA TRP A 399 3.98 -12.25 26.09
C TRP A 399 4.96 -11.11 25.83
N GLN A 400 5.31 -10.80 24.55
CA GLN A 400 6.17 -9.67 24.21
C GLN A 400 5.47 -8.34 24.52
N LEU A 401 4.23 -8.17 24.07
CA LEU A 401 3.41 -7.01 24.38
C LEU A 401 3.26 -6.86 25.90
N HIS A 402 2.90 -7.95 26.59
CA HIS A 402 2.78 -7.96 28.04
C HIS A 402 4.06 -7.54 28.75
N THR A 403 5.23 -7.99 28.26
CA THR A 403 6.53 -7.63 28.85
C THR A 403 6.84 -6.14 28.66
N ILE A 404 6.51 -5.57 27.50
CA ILE A 404 6.64 -4.12 27.27
C ILE A 404 5.75 -3.35 28.25
N LEU A 405 4.48 -3.76 28.38
CA LEU A 405 3.51 -3.08 29.25
C LEU A 405 3.85 -3.21 30.75
N THR A 406 4.52 -4.28 31.16
CA THR A 406 4.89 -4.52 32.57
C THR A 406 6.36 -4.24 32.89
N SER A 407 7.11 -3.70 31.94
CA SER A 407 8.51 -3.32 32.14
C SER A 407 8.64 -2.29 33.27
N ARG A 408 9.73 -2.38 34.06
CA ARG A 408 10.07 -1.36 35.07
C ARG A 408 10.33 0.03 34.47
N ARG A 409 10.55 0.10 33.14
CA ARG A 409 10.71 1.35 32.40
C ARG A 409 9.39 1.94 31.94
N CYS A 410 8.32 1.16 31.93
CA CYS A 410 6.97 1.66 31.63
C CYS A 410 6.44 2.41 32.86
N ALA A 411 6.46 3.73 32.79
CA ALA A 411 6.04 4.59 33.90
C ALA A 411 4.52 4.63 34.05
N GLU A 412 3.79 4.57 32.93
CA GLU A 412 2.33 4.70 32.89
C GLU A 412 1.76 3.99 31.66
N ILE A 413 0.55 3.46 31.81
CA ILE A 413 -0.27 2.93 30.70
C ILE A 413 -1.61 3.64 30.75
N THR A 414 -1.98 4.27 29.64
CA THR A 414 -3.32 4.82 29.43
C THR A 414 -4.01 4.11 28.29
N VAL A 415 -5.32 3.87 28.43
CA VAL A 415 -6.17 3.34 27.35
C VAL A 415 -7.37 4.25 27.25
N GLU A 416 -7.55 4.88 26.10
CA GLU A 416 -8.59 5.88 25.93
C GLU A 416 -9.19 5.85 24.53
N ARG A 417 -10.48 6.21 24.42
CA ARG A 417 -11.06 6.54 23.12
C ARG A 417 -10.68 7.96 22.75
N ALA A 418 -10.21 8.14 21.55
CA ALA A 418 -9.75 9.43 21.07
C ALA A 418 -10.23 9.70 19.64
N PRO A 419 -10.45 10.94 19.25
CA PRO A 419 -10.66 11.30 17.85
C PRO A 419 -9.51 10.80 16.98
N LEU A 420 -9.81 10.39 15.75
CA LEU A 420 -8.77 9.88 14.84
C LEU A 420 -7.66 10.89 14.53
N GLY A 421 -7.94 12.19 14.60
CA GLY A 421 -6.93 13.25 14.53
C GLY A 421 -5.90 13.25 15.65
N SER A 422 -6.16 12.55 16.77
CA SER A 422 -5.19 12.36 17.87
C SER A 422 -4.21 11.21 17.63
N PHE A 423 -4.47 10.38 16.61
CA PHE A 423 -3.58 9.28 16.24
C PHE A 423 -2.33 9.84 15.60
N ALA A 424 -1.17 9.43 16.10
CA ALA A 424 0.11 9.91 15.60
C ALA A 424 0.32 9.50 14.15
N GLN A 425 0.82 10.44 13.36
CA GLN A 425 1.16 10.24 11.96
C GLN A 425 2.67 10.22 11.79
N ASN A 426 3.15 9.46 10.82
CA ASN A 426 4.54 9.54 10.39
C ASN A 426 4.75 10.76 9.47
N GLU A 427 6.00 11.04 9.08
CA GLU A 427 6.38 12.17 8.21
C GLU A 427 5.61 12.23 6.86
N ARG A 428 5.00 11.13 6.44
CA ARG A 428 4.23 11.01 5.19
C ARG A 428 2.71 11.06 5.41
N GLY A 429 2.27 11.40 6.62
CA GLY A 429 0.86 11.49 6.99
C GLY A 429 0.14 10.14 7.16
N LYS A 430 0.88 9.01 7.21
CA LYS A 430 0.29 7.70 7.51
C LYS A 430 0.16 7.50 9.01
N VAL A 431 -0.92 6.86 9.43
CA VAL A 431 -1.18 6.48 10.82
C VAL A 431 -0.76 5.02 11.03
N PRO A 432 0.43 4.75 11.63
CA PRO A 432 0.84 3.39 11.96
C PRO A 432 0.03 2.86 13.15
N THR A 433 -0.16 1.53 13.22
CA THR A 433 -0.77 0.88 14.39
C THR A 433 0.15 0.93 15.61
N LEU A 434 1.45 0.87 15.36
CA LEU A 434 2.51 0.96 16.38
C LEU A 434 3.34 2.21 16.14
N TYR A 435 3.36 3.11 17.11
CA TYR A 435 4.07 4.39 17.05
C TYR A 435 5.03 4.55 18.19
N GLN A 436 6.25 5.01 17.92
CA GLN A 436 7.27 5.27 18.92
C GLN A 436 7.88 6.65 18.70
N ARG A 437 8.02 7.41 19.78
CA ARG A 437 8.70 8.71 19.77
C ARG A 437 9.74 8.74 20.90
N PHE A 438 10.96 9.12 20.53
CA PHE A 438 12.10 9.35 21.44
C PHE A 438 12.20 10.79 21.85
#